data_d504ea8b0fe0462df2d29d756f6b3deb
#
_entry.id   d504ea8b0fe0462df2d29d756f6b3deb
#
_cell.length_a   1.000
_cell.length_b   1.000
_cell.length_c   1.000
_cell.angle_alpha   90.00
_cell.angle_beta   90.00
_cell.angle_gamma   90.00
#
_symmetry.space_group_name_H-M   'P 1'
#
loop_
_entity.id
_entity.type
_entity.pdbx_description
1 polymer ?
#
loop_
_entity_poly.entity_id
_entity_poly.type
_entity_poly.pdbx_seq_one_letter_code
_entity_poly.pdbx_strand_id
1 'polypeptide(L)'
;YTEEWLKKNWGEIKPIPLENIKKLNDGADIKIDKNRIIKALYSPGHAKHHYSFYDETSGTIFMGDTLGLIYPHGNFVQPNLPPPDFDKEVLFSTLEHIEKLELKQVAIAHFGIHSNPYELINNAKESIDLWLQFIDNLPDLTQKEASDRLVEWLVANYKSLNIDDKTISNYIGNGNFEMQINGVRNYLKYQ
;
A
#
# COMPACT_ATOMS: atom_id res chain seq x y z
N TYR A 1 0.31 3.89 19.97
CA TYR A 1 0.40 2.51 20.49
C TYR A 1 1.11 2.55 21.85
N THR A 2 0.62 1.77 22.83
CA THR A 2 1.28 1.62 24.12
C THR A 2 2.48 0.67 24.01
N GLU A 3 3.45 0.79 24.92
CA GLU A 3 4.60 -0.12 24.98
C GLU A 3 4.17 -1.60 25.12
N GLU A 4 3.12 -1.85 25.90
CA GLU A 4 2.54 -3.17 26.10
C GLU A 4 1.93 -3.72 24.80
N TRP A 5 1.21 -2.88 24.04
CA TRP A 5 0.65 -3.23 22.73
C TRP A 5 1.76 -3.57 21.73
N LEU A 6 2.82 -2.75 21.66
CA LEU A 6 3.98 -3.00 20.80
C LEU A 6 4.65 -4.33 21.13
N LYS A 7 4.92 -4.58 22.41
CA LYS A 7 5.55 -5.81 22.88
C LYS A 7 4.70 -7.06 22.57
N LYS A 8 3.39 -6.97 22.74
CA LYS A 8 2.44 -8.06 22.46
C LYS A 8 2.37 -8.41 20.98
N ASN A 9 2.39 -7.41 20.09
CA ASN A 9 2.14 -7.60 18.66
C ASN A 9 3.44 -7.72 17.83
N TRP A 10 4.53 -7.08 18.26
CA TRP A 10 5.81 -7.01 17.53
C TRP A 10 6.98 -7.61 18.30
N GLY A 11 6.79 -7.99 19.56
CA GLY A 11 7.87 -8.49 20.41
C GLY A 11 8.79 -7.39 20.94
N GLU A 12 10.05 -7.76 21.25
CA GLU A 12 11.04 -6.80 21.71
C GLU A 12 11.60 -5.98 20.54
N ILE A 13 11.42 -4.67 20.57
CA ILE A 13 11.98 -3.76 19.57
C ILE A 13 13.38 -3.35 20.01
N LYS A 14 14.39 -3.71 19.21
CA LYS A 14 15.78 -3.30 19.42
C LYS A 14 16.14 -2.18 18.44
N PRO A 15 16.70 -1.04 18.93
CA PRO A 15 17.13 0.02 18.03
C PRO A 15 18.29 -0.46 17.16
N ILE A 16 18.29 -0.05 15.90
CA ILE A 16 19.41 -0.30 14.99
C ILE A 16 20.58 0.59 15.41
N PRO A 17 21.81 0.05 15.58
CA PRO A 17 23.00 0.86 15.84
C PRO A 17 23.19 1.94 14.78
N LEU A 18 23.58 3.16 15.22
CA LEU A 18 23.66 4.32 14.33
C LEU A 18 24.64 4.12 13.17
N GLU A 19 25.71 3.38 13.38
CA GLU A 19 26.71 3.02 12.37
C GLU A 19 26.13 2.14 11.23
N ASN A 20 25.01 1.46 11.48
CA ASN A 20 24.31 0.64 10.48
C ASN A 20 23.21 1.40 9.74
N ILE A 21 22.99 2.68 10.06
CA ILE A 21 21.97 3.51 9.44
C ILE A 21 22.62 4.33 8.31
N LYS A 22 22.12 4.12 7.08
CA LYS A 22 22.47 4.94 5.93
C LYS A 22 21.24 5.74 5.50
N LYS A 23 21.34 7.07 5.60
CA LYS A 23 20.31 7.98 5.07
C LYS A 23 20.42 8.05 3.55
N LEU A 24 19.30 7.98 2.87
CA LEU A 24 19.19 8.09 1.42
C LEU A 24 18.45 9.39 1.07
N ASN A 25 18.91 10.06 0.01
CA ASN A 25 18.14 11.11 -0.65
C ASN A 25 17.32 10.49 -1.79
N ASP A 26 16.32 11.22 -2.26
CA ASP A 26 15.58 10.84 -3.46
C ASP A 26 16.52 10.73 -4.66
N GLY A 27 16.34 9.70 -5.49
CA GLY A 27 17.19 9.40 -6.64
C GLY A 27 18.56 8.82 -6.28
N ALA A 28 18.85 8.51 -5.00
CA ALA A 28 20.15 7.98 -4.59
C ALA A 28 20.42 6.59 -5.18
N ASP A 29 21.64 6.40 -5.67
CA ASP A 29 22.11 5.11 -6.18
C ASP A 29 22.64 4.20 -5.06
N ILE A 30 22.11 2.99 -5.02
CA ILE A 30 22.57 1.91 -4.13
C ILE A 30 23.28 0.88 -4.99
N LYS A 31 24.60 0.82 -4.87
CA LYS A 31 25.42 -0.18 -5.58
C LYS A 31 25.28 -1.53 -4.89
N ILE A 32 24.75 -2.51 -5.63
CA ILE A 32 24.66 -3.91 -5.17
C ILE A 32 25.94 -4.65 -5.53
N ASP A 33 26.40 -4.48 -6.77
CA ASP A 33 27.68 -5.00 -7.27
C ASP A 33 28.26 -4.09 -8.35
N LYS A 34 29.24 -4.59 -9.11
CA LYS A 34 29.94 -3.81 -10.16
C LYS A 34 29.02 -3.37 -11.31
N ASN A 35 27.94 -4.13 -11.56
CA ASN A 35 27.07 -3.96 -12.73
C ASN A 35 25.61 -3.69 -12.36
N ARG A 36 25.26 -3.68 -11.07
CA ARG A 36 23.88 -3.53 -10.62
C ARG A 36 23.74 -2.38 -9.62
N ILE A 37 22.90 -1.44 -10.01
CA ILE A 37 22.54 -0.28 -9.19
C ILE A 37 21.04 -0.30 -9.00
N ILE A 38 20.60 -0.06 -7.77
CA ILE A 38 19.21 0.16 -7.43
C ILE A 38 19.01 1.62 -7.08
N LYS A 39 18.08 2.28 -7.71
CA LYS A 39 17.74 3.68 -7.45
C LYS A 39 16.70 3.77 -6.33
N ALA A 40 17.00 4.55 -5.30
CA ALA A 40 16.05 4.83 -4.22
C ALA A 40 15.16 6.01 -4.64
N LEU A 41 13.84 5.79 -4.69
CA LEU A 41 12.85 6.79 -5.10
C LEU A 41 11.97 7.13 -3.90
N TYR A 42 11.96 8.39 -3.51
CA TYR A 42 11.04 8.87 -2.48
C TYR A 42 9.60 8.74 -2.97
N SER A 43 8.80 7.94 -2.27
CA SER A 43 7.46 7.53 -2.72
C SER A 43 6.41 7.71 -1.61
N PRO A 44 6.15 8.96 -1.19
CA PRO A 44 5.18 9.28 -0.14
C PRO A 44 3.74 9.07 -0.62
N GLY A 45 2.82 9.15 0.35
CA GLY A 45 1.37 9.08 0.14
C GLY A 45 0.70 7.95 0.90
N HIS A 46 1.29 6.74 0.90
CA HIS A 46 0.97 5.72 1.88
C HIS A 46 1.53 6.10 3.26
N ALA A 47 2.79 6.48 3.31
CA ALA A 47 3.47 6.99 4.49
C ALA A 47 4.50 8.06 4.09
N LYS A 48 4.70 9.08 4.95
CA LYS A 48 5.60 10.20 4.65
C LYS A 48 7.07 9.80 4.47
N HIS A 49 7.47 8.69 5.06
CA HIS A 49 8.87 8.22 5.02
C HIS A 49 9.10 7.12 3.97
N HIS A 50 8.08 6.78 3.16
CA HIS A 50 8.15 5.65 2.25
C HIS A 50 9.12 5.89 1.09
N TYR A 51 9.83 4.82 0.71
CA TYR A 51 10.71 4.75 -0.46
C TYR A 51 10.39 3.50 -1.28
N SER A 52 10.40 3.67 -2.60
CA SER A 52 10.43 2.58 -3.57
C SER A 52 11.85 2.40 -4.09
N PHE A 53 12.18 1.21 -4.59
CA PHE A 53 13.51 0.88 -5.08
C PHE A 53 13.42 0.35 -6.50
N TYR A 54 14.06 1.02 -7.45
CA TYR A 54 14.01 0.68 -8.86
C TYR A 54 15.32 0.07 -9.34
N ASP A 55 15.24 -1.16 -9.84
CA ASP A 55 16.34 -1.86 -10.51
C ASP A 55 16.21 -1.68 -12.02
N GLU A 56 16.97 -0.74 -12.58
CA GLU A 56 16.98 -0.44 -14.01
C GLU A 56 17.40 -1.65 -14.86
N THR A 57 18.28 -2.52 -14.34
CA THR A 57 18.78 -3.69 -15.06
C THR A 57 17.69 -4.69 -15.36
N SER A 58 16.82 -4.95 -14.39
CA SER A 58 15.68 -5.88 -14.55
C SER A 58 14.39 -5.19 -14.98
N GLY A 59 14.29 -3.87 -14.86
CA GLY A 59 13.05 -3.12 -15.00
C GLY A 59 12.06 -3.42 -13.86
N THR A 60 12.56 -3.82 -12.69
CA THR A 60 11.74 -4.15 -11.52
C THR A 60 11.71 -3.00 -10.53
N ILE A 61 10.52 -2.60 -10.12
CA ILE A 61 10.33 -1.66 -9.01
C ILE A 61 9.81 -2.37 -7.77
N PHE A 62 10.45 -2.15 -6.64
CA PHE A 62 10.03 -2.62 -5.31
C PHE A 62 9.27 -1.49 -4.64
N MET A 63 7.95 -1.63 -4.54
CA MET A 63 7.06 -0.55 -4.12
C MET A 63 6.62 -0.62 -2.65
N GLY A 64 7.05 -1.64 -1.90
CA GLY A 64 6.60 -1.81 -0.52
C GLY A 64 5.07 -1.80 -0.45
N ASP A 65 4.52 -0.92 0.38
CA ASP A 65 3.07 -0.78 0.59
C ASP A 65 2.41 0.33 -0.27
N THR A 66 3.20 1.07 -1.06
CA THR A 66 2.70 2.20 -1.87
C THR A 66 1.61 1.78 -2.85
N LEU A 67 1.71 0.58 -3.42
CA LEU A 67 0.72 0.05 -4.36
C LEU A 67 -0.46 -0.66 -3.66
N GLY A 68 -0.36 -0.91 -2.35
CA GLY A 68 -1.35 -1.72 -1.62
C GLY A 68 -1.03 -3.22 -1.66
N LEU A 69 -2.08 -4.04 -1.60
CA LEU A 69 -1.97 -5.51 -1.54
C LEU A 69 -2.60 -6.13 -2.78
N ILE A 70 -1.89 -7.05 -3.42
CA ILE A 70 -2.37 -7.82 -4.57
C ILE A 70 -2.34 -9.29 -4.19
N TYR A 71 -3.50 -9.86 -3.94
CA TYR A 71 -3.58 -11.26 -3.56
C TYR A 71 -3.43 -12.20 -4.76
N PRO A 72 -2.93 -13.43 -4.57
CA PRO A 72 -2.88 -14.44 -5.62
C PRO A 72 -4.27 -14.65 -6.26
N HIS A 73 -4.30 -14.79 -7.57
CA HIS A 73 -5.51 -15.04 -8.38
C HIS A 73 -6.43 -13.84 -8.66
N GLY A 74 -5.96 -12.59 -8.46
CA GLY A 74 -6.72 -11.40 -8.87
C GLY A 74 -5.84 -10.26 -9.31
N ASN A 75 -6.26 -9.53 -10.33
CA ASN A 75 -5.67 -8.23 -10.70
C ASN A 75 -6.25 -7.09 -9.83
N PHE A 76 -6.92 -7.46 -8.74
CA PHE A 76 -7.51 -6.50 -7.83
C PHE A 76 -6.46 -6.01 -6.83
N VAL A 77 -6.37 -4.70 -6.70
CA VAL A 77 -5.51 -4.05 -5.71
C VAL A 77 -6.35 -3.61 -4.51
N GLN A 78 -6.07 -4.18 -3.35
CA GLN A 78 -6.64 -3.68 -2.11
C GLN A 78 -5.77 -2.53 -1.59
N PRO A 79 -6.33 -1.30 -1.44
CA PRO A 79 -5.57 -0.17 -0.93
C PRO A 79 -5.04 -0.40 0.48
N ASN A 80 -3.92 0.24 0.80
CA ASN A 80 -3.37 0.32 2.15
C ASN A 80 -3.23 1.79 2.56
N LEU A 81 -4.21 2.29 3.33
CA LEU A 81 -4.47 3.70 3.61
C LEU A 81 -4.33 4.02 5.11
N PRO A 82 -3.14 3.86 5.72
CA PRO A 82 -2.99 3.98 7.16
C PRO A 82 -3.03 5.43 7.64
N PRO A 83 -3.66 5.71 8.81
CA PRO A 83 -3.51 6.98 9.47
C PRO A 83 -2.10 7.11 10.11
N PRO A 84 -1.58 8.29 10.34
CA PRO A 84 -2.11 9.60 9.95
C PRO A 84 -1.59 10.07 8.59
N ASP A 85 -0.77 9.29 7.91
CA ASP A 85 0.10 9.73 6.82
C ASP A 85 -0.51 9.58 5.43
N PHE A 86 -1.62 8.83 5.30
CA PHE A 86 -2.26 8.64 4.00
C PHE A 86 -2.73 9.98 3.42
N ASP A 87 -2.30 10.23 2.19
CA ASP A 87 -2.64 11.40 1.39
C ASP A 87 -2.80 10.97 -0.08
N LYS A 88 -4.01 11.09 -0.62
CA LYS A 88 -4.35 10.63 -1.96
C LYS A 88 -3.59 11.37 -3.04
N GLU A 89 -3.56 12.70 -2.98
CA GLU A 89 -2.94 13.55 -4.00
C GLU A 89 -1.45 13.26 -4.08
N VAL A 90 -0.81 13.15 -2.91
CA VAL A 90 0.62 12.81 -2.81
C VAL A 90 0.86 11.40 -3.35
N LEU A 91 0.00 10.43 -3.01
CA LEU A 91 0.13 9.05 -3.50
C LEU A 91 -0.04 8.98 -5.01
N PHE A 92 -1.04 9.67 -5.57
CA PHE A 92 -1.27 9.68 -7.01
C PHE A 92 -0.12 10.34 -7.77
N SER A 93 0.41 11.45 -7.26
CA SER A 93 1.63 12.07 -7.81
C SER A 93 2.84 11.13 -7.78
N THR A 94 2.99 10.36 -6.69
CA THR A 94 4.02 9.32 -6.58
C THR A 94 3.84 8.23 -7.66
N LEU A 95 2.62 7.72 -7.83
CA LEU A 95 2.32 6.70 -8.83
C LEU A 95 2.55 7.20 -10.26
N GLU A 96 2.13 8.45 -10.57
CA GLU A 96 2.38 9.09 -11.86
C GLU A 96 3.87 9.30 -12.15
N HIS A 97 4.69 9.55 -11.11
CA HIS A 97 6.13 9.61 -11.26
C HIS A 97 6.72 8.25 -11.59
N ILE A 98 6.26 7.22 -10.90
CA ILE A 98 6.70 5.83 -11.13
C ILE A 98 6.28 5.32 -12.51
N GLU A 99 5.11 5.68 -13.02
CA GLU A 99 4.64 5.31 -14.35
C GLU A 99 5.53 5.82 -15.50
N LYS A 100 6.37 6.83 -15.27
CA LYS A 100 7.33 7.36 -16.27
C LYS A 100 8.58 6.48 -16.42
N LEU A 101 8.77 5.50 -15.53
CA LEU A 101 9.89 4.57 -15.60
C LEU A 101 9.61 3.44 -16.59
N GLU A 102 10.66 2.83 -17.12
CA GLU A 102 10.55 1.64 -17.98
C GLU A 102 10.32 0.38 -17.13
N LEU A 103 9.09 0.16 -16.69
CA LEU A 103 8.74 -0.94 -15.81
C LEU A 103 8.44 -2.22 -16.59
N LYS A 104 9.04 -3.34 -16.17
CA LYS A 104 8.70 -4.70 -16.61
C LYS A 104 7.95 -5.47 -15.53
N GLN A 105 8.27 -5.19 -14.28
CA GLN A 105 7.71 -5.89 -13.12
C GLN A 105 7.55 -4.93 -11.95
N VAL A 106 6.57 -5.23 -11.08
CA VAL A 106 6.42 -4.60 -9.77
C VAL A 106 6.49 -5.66 -8.68
N ALA A 107 7.32 -5.43 -7.70
CA ALA A 107 7.42 -6.21 -6.47
C ALA A 107 6.79 -5.40 -5.33
N ILE A 108 5.81 -5.99 -4.66
CA ILE A 108 5.10 -5.38 -3.53
C ILE A 108 5.48 -6.08 -2.23
N ALA A 109 5.20 -5.43 -1.08
CA ALA A 109 5.50 -6.01 0.22
C ALA A 109 4.72 -7.31 0.49
N HIS A 110 3.53 -7.45 -0.12
CA HIS A 110 2.63 -8.56 0.09
C HIS A 110 2.35 -9.30 -1.23
N PHE A 111 2.64 -10.60 -1.26
CA PHE A 111 2.27 -11.56 -2.32
C PHE A 111 3.02 -11.44 -3.66
N GLY A 112 4.23 -10.90 -3.66
CA GLY A 112 5.21 -11.24 -4.69
C GLY A 112 5.45 -10.23 -5.80
N ILE A 113 5.81 -10.75 -6.97
CA ILE A 113 6.21 -9.98 -8.16
C ILE A 113 5.16 -10.18 -9.26
N HIS A 114 4.77 -9.09 -9.89
CA HIS A 114 3.76 -9.04 -10.94
C HIS A 114 4.32 -8.46 -12.24
N SER A 115 3.93 -9.00 -13.39
CA SER A 115 4.45 -8.65 -14.72
C SER A 115 3.63 -7.59 -15.47
N ASN A 116 2.59 -7.03 -14.84
CA ASN A 116 1.70 -6.02 -15.42
C ASN A 116 1.68 -4.72 -14.60
N PRO A 117 2.84 -4.03 -14.40
CA PRO A 117 2.98 -2.93 -13.45
C PRO A 117 2.03 -1.76 -13.74
N TYR A 118 1.89 -1.34 -14.99
CA TYR A 118 1.04 -0.19 -15.35
C TYR A 118 -0.45 -0.45 -15.12
N GLU A 119 -0.93 -1.66 -15.44
CA GLU A 119 -2.30 -2.09 -15.16
C GLU A 119 -2.57 -2.04 -13.65
N LEU A 120 -1.65 -2.57 -12.85
CA LEU A 120 -1.80 -2.61 -11.39
C LEU A 120 -1.75 -1.22 -10.76
N ILE A 121 -0.95 -0.30 -11.30
CA ILE A 121 -0.94 1.10 -10.85
C ILE A 121 -2.29 1.77 -11.15
N ASN A 122 -2.87 1.55 -12.32
CA ASN A 122 -4.21 2.06 -12.65
C ASN A 122 -5.27 1.44 -11.74
N ASN A 123 -5.25 0.13 -11.54
CA ASN A 123 -6.18 -0.56 -10.64
C ASN A 123 -6.06 -0.06 -9.20
N ALA A 124 -4.85 0.29 -8.73
CA ALA A 124 -4.64 0.89 -7.42
C ALA A 124 -5.31 2.25 -7.31
N LYS A 125 -5.13 3.13 -8.30
CA LYS A 125 -5.77 4.46 -8.33
C LYS A 125 -7.29 4.34 -8.31
N GLU A 126 -7.87 3.49 -9.17
CA GLU A 126 -9.30 3.24 -9.23
C GLU A 126 -9.85 2.68 -7.90
N SER A 127 -9.14 1.74 -7.30
CA SER A 127 -9.54 1.12 -6.04
C SER A 127 -9.51 2.13 -4.88
N ILE A 128 -8.50 3.00 -4.83
CA ILE A 128 -8.41 4.09 -3.84
C ILE A 128 -9.62 5.03 -4.00
N ASP A 129 -9.94 5.47 -5.22
CA ASP A 129 -11.07 6.35 -5.49
C ASP A 129 -12.41 5.71 -5.08
N LEU A 130 -12.61 4.44 -5.39
CA LEU A 130 -13.80 3.69 -4.99
C LEU A 130 -13.94 3.59 -3.46
N TRP A 131 -12.84 3.34 -2.75
CA TRP A 131 -12.86 3.26 -1.29
C TRP A 131 -13.15 4.62 -0.66
N LEU A 132 -12.52 5.68 -1.15
CA LEU A 132 -12.78 7.04 -0.65
C LEU A 132 -14.24 7.42 -0.89
N GLN A 133 -14.76 7.21 -2.10
CA GLN A 133 -16.15 7.49 -2.41
C GLN A 133 -17.12 6.69 -1.54
N PHE A 134 -16.85 5.40 -1.32
CA PHE A 134 -17.69 4.56 -0.47
C PHE A 134 -17.68 5.05 0.97
N ILE A 135 -16.51 5.33 1.54
CA ILE A 135 -16.37 5.74 2.94
C ILE A 135 -16.93 7.15 3.19
N ASP A 136 -16.77 8.08 2.25
CA ASP A 136 -17.31 9.44 2.33
C ASP A 136 -18.85 9.45 2.30
N ASN A 137 -19.47 8.51 1.59
CA ASN A 137 -20.92 8.37 1.53
C ASN A 137 -21.53 7.56 2.71
N LEU A 138 -20.72 7.05 3.63
CA LEU A 138 -21.25 6.40 4.82
C LEU A 138 -21.93 7.39 5.76
N PRO A 139 -23.05 7.03 6.41
CA PRO A 139 -23.63 7.84 7.47
C PRO A 139 -22.64 7.99 8.66
N ASP A 140 -23.00 8.81 9.62
CA ASP A 140 -22.21 8.96 10.85
C ASP A 140 -22.26 7.66 11.67
N LEU A 141 -21.27 6.81 11.46
CA LEU A 141 -21.10 5.49 12.06
C LEU A 141 -19.84 5.48 12.94
N THR A 142 -19.86 4.63 13.97
CA THR A 142 -18.64 4.28 14.68
C THR A 142 -17.61 3.67 13.73
N GLN A 143 -16.35 3.68 14.13
CA GLN A 143 -15.27 3.09 13.33
C GLN A 143 -15.53 1.61 13.01
N LYS A 144 -16.03 0.85 14.00
CA LYS A 144 -16.35 -0.55 13.80
C LYS A 144 -17.51 -0.76 12.82
N GLU A 145 -18.63 -0.04 12.99
CA GLU A 145 -19.77 -0.14 12.08
C GLU A 145 -19.40 0.22 10.64
N ALA A 146 -18.58 1.29 10.45
CA ALA A 146 -18.08 1.66 9.14
C ALA A 146 -17.17 0.58 8.53
N SER A 147 -16.33 -0.06 9.36
CA SER A 147 -15.50 -1.20 8.96
C SER A 147 -16.35 -2.40 8.53
N ASP A 148 -17.39 -2.74 9.30
CA ASP A 148 -18.31 -3.83 8.97
C ASP A 148 -19.02 -3.55 7.62
N ARG A 149 -19.45 -2.30 7.36
CA ARG A 149 -20.04 -1.90 6.08
C ARG A 149 -19.07 -1.97 4.92
N LEU A 150 -17.81 -1.56 5.13
CA LEU A 150 -16.78 -1.70 4.12
C LEU A 150 -16.52 -3.16 3.76
N VAL A 151 -16.47 -4.05 4.75
CA VAL A 151 -16.31 -5.50 4.55
C VAL A 151 -17.49 -6.08 3.74
N GLU A 152 -18.74 -5.75 4.11
CA GLU A 152 -19.93 -6.18 3.37
C GLU A 152 -19.87 -5.74 1.89
N TRP A 153 -19.49 -4.48 1.65
CA TRP A 153 -19.35 -3.93 0.31
C TRP A 153 -18.22 -4.62 -0.48
N LEU A 154 -17.07 -4.88 0.14
CA LEU A 154 -15.97 -5.59 -0.48
C LEU A 154 -16.33 -7.02 -0.87
N VAL A 155 -17.00 -7.76 0.04
CA VAL A 155 -17.47 -9.13 -0.25
C VAL A 155 -18.41 -9.15 -1.45
N ALA A 156 -19.35 -8.20 -1.54
CA ALA A 156 -20.27 -8.10 -2.68
C ALA A 156 -19.51 -7.82 -3.99
N ASN A 157 -18.52 -6.90 -3.97
CA ASN A 157 -17.71 -6.58 -5.13
C ASN A 157 -16.85 -7.78 -5.58
N TYR A 158 -16.17 -8.45 -4.65
CA TYR A 158 -15.35 -9.62 -4.97
C TYR A 158 -16.16 -10.75 -5.57
N LYS A 159 -17.38 -11.00 -5.06
CA LYS A 159 -18.32 -11.97 -5.66
C LYS A 159 -18.73 -11.59 -7.07
N SER A 160 -18.96 -10.30 -7.33
CA SER A 160 -19.30 -9.84 -8.68
C SER A 160 -18.16 -10.04 -9.70
N LEU A 161 -16.90 -10.08 -9.21
CA LEU A 161 -15.71 -10.42 -9.99
C LEU A 161 -15.44 -11.92 -10.09
N ASN A 162 -16.36 -12.78 -9.65
CA ASN A 162 -16.25 -14.25 -9.60
C ASN A 162 -15.05 -14.76 -8.78
N ILE A 163 -14.64 -14.02 -7.74
CA ILE A 163 -13.63 -14.48 -6.79
C ILE A 163 -14.28 -15.50 -5.86
N ASP A 164 -13.63 -16.64 -5.65
CA ASP A 164 -14.15 -17.70 -4.80
C ASP A 164 -14.21 -17.32 -3.31
N ASP A 165 -15.12 -17.95 -2.57
CA ASP A 165 -15.39 -17.63 -1.16
C ASP A 165 -14.16 -17.83 -0.26
N LYS A 166 -13.27 -18.78 -0.56
CA LYS A 166 -12.04 -19.02 0.21
C LYS A 166 -11.05 -17.87 0.03
N THR A 167 -10.88 -17.43 -1.20
CA THR A 167 -10.05 -16.27 -1.53
C THR A 167 -10.62 -15.02 -0.87
N ILE A 168 -11.93 -14.75 -0.98
CA ILE A 168 -12.58 -13.63 -0.30
C ILE A 168 -12.35 -13.69 1.22
N SER A 169 -12.51 -14.85 1.84
CA SER A 169 -12.28 -15.03 3.28
C SER A 169 -10.84 -14.68 3.68
N ASN A 170 -9.86 -15.05 2.85
CA ASN A 170 -8.47 -14.69 3.09
C ASN A 170 -8.22 -13.17 2.96
N TYR A 171 -8.83 -12.51 1.96
CA TYR A 171 -8.75 -11.06 1.81
C TYR A 171 -9.30 -10.33 3.03
N ILE A 172 -10.48 -10.73 3.47
CA ILE A 172 -11.15 -10.09 4.60
C ILE A 172 -10.45 -10.42 5.92
N GLY A 173 -10.05 -11.67 6.13
CA GLY A 173 -9.43 -12.12 7.39
C GLY A 173 -8.10 -11.47 7.71
N ASN A 174 -7.37 -11.00 6.71
CA ASN A 174 -6.05 -10.35 6.86
C ASN A 174 -6.13 -8.81 6.83
N GLY A 175 -7.31 -8.24 6.55
CA GLY A 175 -7.49 -6.79 6.46
C GLY A 175 -7.67 -6.14 7.83
N ASN A 176 -6.97 -5.01 8.07
CA ASN A 176 -7.27 -4.13 9.20
C ASN A 176 -8.17 -2.98 8.73
N PHE A 177 -9.44 -3.26 8.50
CA PHE A 177 -10.37 -2.31 7.89
C PHE A 177 -10.72 -1.13 8.80
N GLU A 178 -10.69 -1.30 10.12
CA GLU A 178 -10.84 -0.16 11.04
C GLU A 178 -9.71 0.86 10.86
N MET A 179 -8.48 0.39 10.68
CA MET A 179 -7.35 1.27 10.40
C MET A 179 -7.53 1.99 9.05
N GLN A 180 -7.98 1.29 8.03
CA GLN A 180 -8.24 1.87 6.70
C GLN A 180 -9.33 2.95 6.75
N ILE A 181 -10.45 2.68 7.42
CA ILE A 181 -11.52 3.67 7.66
C ILE A 181 -10.96 4.91 8.34
N ASN A 182 -10.13 4.72 9.37
CA ASN A 182 -9.55 5.84 10.11
C ASN A 182 -8.59 6.67 9.23
N GLY A 183 -7.78 6.01 8.39
CA GLY A 183 -6.90 6.70 7.45
C GLY A 183 -7.66 7.56 6.44
N VAL A 184 -8.71 7.00 5.83
CA VAL A 184 -9.56 7.75 4.90
C VAL A 184 -10.30 8.89 5.59
N ARG A 185 -10.90 8.67 6.75
CA ARG A 185 -11.59 9.72 7.51
C ARG A 185 -10.65 10.85 7.93
N ASN A 186 -9.41 10.52 8.30
CA ASN A 186 -8.40 11.55 8.59
C ASN A 186 -8.08 12.36 7.34
N TYR A 187 -7.84 11.72 6.21
CA TYR A 187 -7.60 12.41 4.94
C TYR A 187 -8.77 13.35 4.58
N LEU A 188 -10.01 12.84 4.55
CA LEU A 188 -11.20 13.62 4.20
C LEU A 188 -11.44 14.80 5.15
N LYS A 189 -11.04 14.72 6.41
CA LYS A 189 -11.21 15.80 7.39
C LYS A 189 -10.33 17.01 7.11
N TYR A 190 -9.24 16.87 6.36
CA TYR A 190 -8.26 17.92 6.09
C TYR A 190 -8.29 18.39 4.63
N GLN A 191 -9.29 17.95 3.84
CA GLN A 191 -9.67 18.50 2.54
C GLN A 191 -10.65 19.64 2.71
#